data_985773399df2574c7bab02f19ddfabbe
#
_entry.id   985773399df2574c7bab02f19ddfabbe
#
_cell.length_a   1.000
_cell.length_b   1.000
_cell.length_c   1.000
_cell.angle_alpha   90.00
_cell.angle_beta   90.00
_cell.angle_gamma   90.00
#
_symmetry.space_group_name_H-M   'P 1'
#
loop_
_entity.id
_entity.type
_entity.pdbx_description
1 polymer ?
#
loop_
_entity_poly.entity_id
_entity_poly.type
_entity_poly.pdbx_seq_one_letter_code
_entity_poly.pdbx_strand_id
1 'polypeptide(L)'
;ILNTILLSVAAIFLSTILGFFIAISKLSDNWLLNQVASIYVEIFRNIPLLLQLFFWYFAVLKLLPNKRQSISFADVAFLNIEGLVIPSPIFGNGSQYVLYAIIFGIFASVALRLWAKKRQKNTGKTFPVFWSIVGILICLPVIVAAINGFPISWKIPVFGKFNFQGGTELLPEFVAMLFG
;
A
#
# COMPACT_ATOMS: atom_id res chain seq x y z
N ILE A 1 -5.83 3.93 16.11
CA ILE A 1 -6.54 4.56 14.95
C ILE A 1 -5.63 4.63 13.73
N LEU A 2 -4.43 5.26 13.83
CA LEU A 2 -3.53 5.39 12.67
C LEU A 2 -3.13 4.03 12.07
N ASN A 3 -2.72 3.08 12.91
CA ASN A 3 -2.35 1.73 12.47
C ASN A 3 -3.52 0.99 11.81
N THR A 4 -4.74 1.19 12.31
CA THR A 4 -5.95 0.58 11.72
C THR A 4 -6.23 1.14 10.33
N ILE A 5 -6.11 2.47 10.17
CA ILE A 5 -6.30 3.11 8.86
C ILE A 5 -5.21 2.65 7.88
N LEU A 6 -3.95 2.62 8.31
CA LEU A 6 -2.84 2.17 7.48
C LEU A 6 -3.01 0.71 7.06
N LEU A 7 -3.39 -0.17 8.00
CA LEU A 7 -3.70 -1.57 7.72
C LEU A 7 -4.83 -1.69 6.69
N SER A 8 -5.93 -0.97 6.91
CA SER A 8 -7.09 -1.03 6.01
C SER A 8 -6.74 -0.58 4.58
N VAL A 9 -6.01 0.52 4.45
CA VAL A 9 -5.59 1.01 3.12
C VAL A 9 -4.64 0.02 2.44
N ALA A 10 -3.66 -0.50 3.17
CA ALA A 10 -2.71 -1.49 2.64
C ALA A 10 -3.43 -2.79 2.25
N ALA A 11 -4.32 -3.30 3.10
CA ALA A 11 -5.09 -4.52 2.84
C ALA A 11 -6.01 -4.36 1.63
N ILE A 12 -6.74 -3.25 1.50
CA ILE A 12 -7.61 -2.97 0.34
C ILE A 12 -6.78 -2.93 -0.94
N PHE A 13 -5.63 -2.25 -0.92
CA PHE A 13 -4.77 -2.15 -2.09
C PHE A 13 -4.22 -3.51 -2.53
N LEU A 14 -3.64 -4.27 -1.59
CA LEU A 14 -3.06 -5.58 -1.88
C LEU A 14 -4.13 -6.60 -2.29
N SER A 15 -5.26 -6.66 -1.58
CA SER A 15 -6.36 -7.57 -1.92
C SER A 15 -7.00 -7.25 -3.27
N THR A 16 -7.07 -5.98 -3.65
CA THR A 16 -7.57 -5.58 -4.98
C THR A 16 -6.66 -6.10 -6.10
N ILE A 17 -5.34 -5.93 -5.95
CA ILE A 17 -4.37 -6.43 -6.92
C ILE A 17 -4.42 -7.95 -7.00
N LEU A 18 -4.34 -8.63 -5.85
CA LEU A 18 -4.36 -10.09 -5.79
C LEU A 18 -5.68 -10.65 -6.34
N GLY A 19 -6.81 -10.07 -5.94
CA GLY A 19 -8.14 -10.46 -6.39
C GLY A 19 -8.31 -10.30 -7.91
N PHE A 20 -7.74 -9.23 -8.48
CA PHE A 20 -7.74 -9.03 -9.93
C PHE A 20 -6.98 -10.14 -10.67
N PHE A 21 -5.78 -10.49 -10.21
CA PHE A 21 -5.00 -11.58 -10.80
C PHE A 21 -5.70 -12.93 -10.67
N ILE A 22 -6.28 -13.22 -9.49
CA ILE A 22 -7.03 -14.46 -9.26
C ILE A 22 -8.28 -14.52 -10.14
N ALA A 23 -9.00 -13.41 -10.29
CA ALA A 23 -10.19 -13.33 -11.14
C ALA A 23 -9.85 -13.62 -12.62
N ILE A 24 -8.77 -13.01 -13.14
CA ILE A 24 -8.30 -13.30 -14.51
C ILE A 24 -7.88 -14.76 -14.65
N SER A 25 -7.15 -15.31 -13.68
CA SER A 25 -6.72 -16.71 -13.70
C SER A 25 -7.90 -17.66 -13.70
N LYS A 26 -8.96 -17.34 -12.94
CA LYS A 26 -10.19 -18.14 -12.89
C LYS A 26 -11.01 -18.08 -14.19
N LEU A 27 -10.89 -17.00 -14.96
CA LEU A 27 -11.55 -16.83 -16.26
C LEU A 27 -10.69 -17.34 -17.43
N SER A 28 -9.48 -17.85 -17.17
CA SER A 28 -8.58 -18.36 -18.19
C SER A 28 -9.08 -19.67 -18.81
N ASP A 29 -8.91 -19.81 -20.12
CA ASP A 29 -9.16 -21.08 -20.84
C ASP A 29 -8.11 -22.15 -20.48
N ASN A 30 -7.00 -21.77 -19.84
CA ASN A 30 -6.02 -22.70 -19.34
C ASN A 30 -6.54 -23.41 -18.09
N TRP A 31 -6.81 -24.72 -18.24
CA TRP A 31 -7.35 -25.57 -17.18
C TRP A 31 -6.53 -25.48 -15.87
N LEU A 32 -5.21 -25.48 -15.96
CA LEU A 32 -4.34 -25.45 -14.78
C LEU A 32 -4.48 -24.14 -14.00
N LEU A 33 -4.47 -23.00 -14.71
CA LEU A 33 -4.64 -21.69 -14.08
C LEU A 33 -6.01 -21.55 -13.43
N ASN A 34 -7.05 -21.97 -14.13
CA ASN A 34 -8.41 -21.96 -13.61
C ASN A 34 -8.54 -22.83 -12.35
N GLN A 35 -7.98 -24.05 -12.38
CA GLN A 35 -8.06 -24.99 -11.26
C GLN A 35 -7.33 -24.46 -10.02
N VAL A 36 -6.09 -23.95 -10.19
CA VAL A 36 -5.31 -23.36 -9.07
C VAL A 36 -6.03 -22.16 -8.47
N ALA A 37 -6.55 -21.26 -9.30
CA ALA A 37 -7.30 -20.11 -8.82
C ALA A 37 -8.59 -20.50 -8.10
N SER A 38 -9.28 -21.53 -8.59
CA SER A 38 -10.51 -22.06 -7.97
C SER A 38 -10.23 -22.66 -6.59
N ILE A 39 -9.19 -23.48 -6.47
CA ILE A 39 -8.76 -24.07 -5.20
C ILE A 39 -8.38 -22.98 -4.20
N TYR A 40 -7.62 -21.96 -4.64
CA TYR A 40 -7.28 -20.83 -3.80
C TYR A 40 -8.54 -20.14 -3.23
N VAL A 41 -9.49 -19.79 -4.10
CA VAL A 41 -10.74 -19.13 -3.69
C VAL A 41 -11.55 -20.01 -2.73
N GLU A 42 -11.64 -21.31 -2.97
CA GLU A 42 -12.38 -22.24 -2.11
C GLU A 42 -11.75 -22.35 -0.71
N ILE A 43 -10.42 -22.44 -0.63
CA ILE A 43 -9.70 -22.49 0.65
C ILE A 43 -10.01 -21.24 1.47
N PHE A 44 -9.75 -20.06 0.92
CA PHE A 44 -9.91 -18.79 1.65
C PHE A 44 -11.38 -18.47 1.97
N ARG A 45 -12.33 -18.88 1.12
CA ARG A 45 -13.76 -18.69 1.38
C ARG A 45 -14.33 -19.60 2.47
N ASN A 46 -13.80 -20.82 2.60
CA ASN A 46 -14.33 -21.83 3.52
C ASN A 46 -13.64 -21.83 4.89
N ILE A 47 -12.48 -21.20 5.04
CA ILE A 47 -11.78 -21.08 6.31
C ILE A 47 -12.24 -19.81 7.03
N PRO A 48 -12.72 -19.89 8.29
CA PRO A 48 -13.04 -18.71 9.09
C PRO A 48 -11.84 -17.76 9.22
N LEU A 49 -12.09 -16.45 9.12
CA LEU A 49 -11.05 -15.41 9.20
C LEU A 49 -10.15 -15.57 10.44
N LEU A 50 -10.74 -15.89 11.58
CA LEU A 50 -9.97 -16.07 12.82
C LEU A 50 -8.93 -17.19 12.73
N LEU A 51 -9.27 -18.30 12.05
CA LEU A 51 -8.33 -19.39 11.80
C LEU A 51 -7.23 -19.00 10.84
N GLN A 52 -7.54 -18.19 9.83
CA GLN A 52 -6.53 -17.63 8.91
C GLN A 52 -5.53 -16.76 9.69
N LEU A 53 -6.01 -15.87 10.57
CA LEU A 53 -5.15 -15.04 11.42
C LEU A 53 -4.27 -15.88 12.34
N PHE A 54 -4.80 -16.92 12.99
CA PHE A 54 -4.03 -17.82 13.86
C PHE A 54 -2.97 -18.58 13.05
N PHE A 55 -3.31 -19.05 11.85
CA PHE A 55 -2.35 -19.69 10.96
C PHE A 55 -1.19 -18.76 10.64
N TRP A 56 -1.46 -17.55 10.17
CA TRP A 56 -0.41 -16.59 9.83
C TRP A 56 0.43 -16.21 11.05
N TYR A 57 -0.20 -15.96 12.19
CA TYR A 57 0.50 -15.55 13.41
C TYR A 57 1.34 -16.68 14.00
N PHE A 58 0.75 -17.84 14.28
CA PHE A 58 1.42 -18.94 15.00
C PHE A 58 2.20 -19.89 14.10
N ALA A 59 1.65 -20.24 12.94
CA ALA A 59 2.26 -21.23 12.05
C ALA A 59 3.25 -20.62 11.05
N VAL A 60 3.17 -19.32 10.79
CA VAL A 60 4.11 -18.66 9.88
C VAL A 60 5.04 -17.69 10.63
N LEU A 61 4.49 -16.65 11.25
CA LEU A 61 5.32 -15.58 11.83
C LEU A 61 6.11 -16.02 13.06
N LYS A 62 5.55 -16.85 13.94
CA LYS A 62 6.26 -17.35 15.13
C LYS A 62 7.33 -18.40 14.83
N LEU A 63 7.37 -18.96 13.63
CA LEU A 63 8.45 -19.85 13.18
C LEU A 63 9.60 -19.11 12.49
N LEU A 64 9.46 -17.80 12.30
CA LEU A 64 10.52 -16.98 11.71
C LEU A 64 11.73 -16.85 12.65
N PRO A 65 12.91 -16.60 12.11
CA PRO A 65 14.12 -16.44 12.90
C PRO A 65 14.06 -15.19 13.80
N ASN A 66 14.90 -15.18 14.83
CA ASN A 66 15.05 -14.05 15.73
C ASN A 66 15.60 -12.82 14.99
N LYS A 67 15.48 -11.63 15.57
CA LYS A 67 15.95 -10.33 15.03
C LYS A 67 17.39 -10.38 14.48
N ARG A 68 18.29 -11.13 15.12
CA ARG A 68 19.71 -11.23 14.69
C ARG A 68 19.89 -12.00 13.38
N GLN A 69 18.97 -12.89 13.08
CA GLN A 69 18.98 -13.75 11.89
C GLN A 69 17.81 -13.43 10.97
N SER A 70 17.32 -12.17 11.01
CA SER A 70 16.19 -11.73 10.19
C SER A 70 16.42 -12.06 8.71
N ILE A 71 15.37 -12.47 8.04
CA ILE A 71 15.36 -12.64 6.58
C ILE A 71 15.42 -11.26 5.96
N SER A 72 16.50 -10.93 5.25
CA SER A 72 16.63 -9.66 4.55
C SER A 72 16.04 -9.74 3.15
N PHE A 73 15.31 -8.71 2.76
CA PHE A 73 14.85 -8.47 1.40
C PHE A 73 15.65 -7.30 0.82
N ALA A 74 16.65 -7.62 -0.01
CA ALA A 74 17.56 -6.65 -0.63
C ALA A 74 18.21 -5.65 0.35
N ASP A 75 18.41 -6.04 1.60
CA ASP A 75 18.94 -5.21 2.70
C ASP A 75 18.14 -3.93 2.97
N VAL A 76 16.90 -3.88 2.49
CA VAL A 76 15.99 -2.74 2.66
C VAL A 76 14.89 -3.06 3.67
N ALA A 77 14.38 -4.29 3.68
CA ALA A 77 13.36 -4.74 4.61
C ALA A 77 13.78 -6.06 5.29
N PHE A 78 13.36 -6.25 6.53
CA PHE A 78 13.75 -7.39 7.35
C PHE A 78 12.53 -8.04 7.98
N LEU A 79 12.39 -9.36 7.79
CA LEU A 79 11.31 -10.16 8.35
C LEU A 79 11.86 -11.08 9.45
N ASN A 80 11.22 -11.06 10.61
CA ASN A 80 11.60 -11.86 11.78
C ASN A 80 10.40 -12.17 12.67
N ILE A 81 10.61 -12.89 13.77
CA ILE A 81 9.56 -13.29 14.73
C ILE A 81 8.81 -12.11 15.34
N GLU A 82 9.40 -10.92 15.38
CA GLU A 82 8.78 -9.71 15.91
C GLU A 82 8.06 -8.89 14.84
N GLY A 83 7.99 -9.39 13.59
CA GLY A 83 7.27 -8.79 12.48
C GLY A 83 8.14 -8.37 11.32
N LEU A 84 7.70 -7.36 10.59
CA LEU A 84 8.35 -6.83 9.39
C LEU A 84 8.91 -5.43 9.67
N VAL A 85 10.20 -5.24 9.43
CA VAL A 85 10.86 -3.93 9.54
C VAL A 85 11.04 -3.37 8.13
N ILE A 86 10.44 -2.21 7.87
CA ILE A 86 10.48 -1.54 6.57
C ILE A 86 11.13 -0.15 6.70
N PRO A 87 11.67 0.42 5.62
CA PRO A 87 12.18 1.79 5.63
C PRO A 87 11.11 2.78 6.10
N SER A 88 11.51 3.73 6.93
CA SER A 88 10.63 4.83 7.33
C SER A 88 10.89 6.07 6.50
N PRO A 89 9.86 6.78 6.04
CA PRO A 89 10.04 8.08 5.40
C PRO A 89 10.45 9.12 6.43
N ILE A 90 11.50 9.87 6.13
CA ILE A 90 11.88 11.07 6.89
C ILE A 90 11.45 12.27 6.07
N PHE A 91 10.62 13.09 6.69
CA PHE A 91 10.15 14.33 6.09
C PHE A 91 11.14 15.45 6.40
N GLY A 92 11.90 15.85 5.39
CA GLY A 92 12.84 16.96 5.47
C GLY A 92 12.18 18.33 5.38
N ASN A 93 13.00 19.38 5.47
CA ASN A 93 12.55 20.76 5.28
C ASN A 93 11.91 20.91 3.89
N GLY A 94 10.71 21.48 3.84
CA GLY A 94 9.94 21.63 2.59
C GLY A 94 8.87 20.56 2.34
N SER A 95 8.83 19.47 3.10
CA SER A 95 7.78 18.43 2.98
C SER A 95 6.38 18.99 3.23
N GLN A 96 6.25 20.02 4.06
CA GLN A 96 4.99 20.74 4.29
C GLN A 96 4.41 21.35 3.01
N TYR A 97 5.26 21.82 2.08
CA TYR A 97 4.78 22.38 0.80
C TYR A 97 4.22 21.28 -0.10
N VAL A 98 4.77 20.07 -0.05
CA VAL A 98 4.21 18.91 -0.77
C VAL A 98 2.85 18.54 -0.20
N LEU A 99 2.69 18.57 1.12
CA LEU A 99 1.39 18.34 1.76
C LEU A 99 0.36 19.40 1.34
N TYR A 100 0.76 20.68 1.34
CA TYR A 100 -0.12 21.75 0.86
C TYR A 100 -0.48 21.60 -0.62
N ALA A 101 0.46 21.15 -1.45
CA ALA A 101 0.21 20.85 -2.85
C ALA A 101 -0.83 19.70 -3.04
N ILE A 102 -0.76 18.65 -2.22
CA ILE A 102 -1.75 17.57 -2.24
C ILE A 102 -3.13 18.10 -1.86
N ILE A 103 -3.23 18.84 -0.75
CA ILE A 103 -4.50 19.43 -0.29
C ILE A 103 -5.08 20.35 -1.37
N PHE A 104 -4.25 21.25 -1.92
CA PHE A 104 -4.67 22.13 -3.00
C PHE A 104 -5.09 21.36 -4.25
N GLY A 105 -4.37 20.29 -4.61
CA GLY A 105 -4.71 19.39 -5.71
C GLY A 105 -6.08 18.75 -5.55
N ILE A 106 -6.44 18.34 -4.32
CA ILE A 106 -7.77 17.79 -4.02
C ILE A 106 -8.85 18.86 -4.25
N PHE A 107 -8.68 20.07 -3.70
CA PHE A 107 -9.62 21.16 -3.91
C PHE A 107 -9.74 21.55 -5.39
N ALA A 108 -8.63 21.66 -6.11
CA ALA A 108 -8.62 21.94 -7.54
C ALA A 108 -9.33 20.85 -8.34
N SER A 109 -9.17 19.59 -7.96
CA SER A 109 -9.85 18.45 -8.59
C SER A 109 -11.37 18.51 -8.41
N VAL A 110 -11.83 18.85 -7.21
CA VAL A 110 -13.26 19.05 -6.94
C VAL A 110 -13.80 20.22 -7.76
N ALA A 111 -13.11 21.35 -7.77
CA ALA A 111 -13.48 22.53 -8.54
C ALA A 111 -13.55 22.23 -10.05
N LEU A 112 -12.55 21.50 -10.58
CA LEU A 112 -12.51 21.06 -11.96
C LEU A 112 -13.72 20.17 -12.31
N ARG A 113 -14.07 19.24 -11.43
CA ARG A 113 -15.23 18.36 -11.62
C ARG A 113 -16.54 19.14 -11.68
N LEU A 114 -16.71 20.09 -10.78
CA LEU A 114 -17.89 20.96 -10.76
C LEU A 114 -17.97 21.83 -12.02
N TRP A 115 -16.86 22.42 -12.41
CA TRP A 115 -16.75 23.23 -13.64
C TRP A 115 -17.04 22.40 -14.89
N ALA A 116 -16.46 21.21 -15.01
CA ALA A 116 -16.67 20.32 -16.15
C ALA A 116 -18.13 19.89 -16.27
N LYS A 117 -18.79 19.59 -15.13
CA LYS A 117 -20.24 19.28 -15.10
C LYS A 117 -21.09 20.47 -15.56
N LYS A 118 -20.74 21.69 -15.14
CA LYS A 118 -21.43 22.93 -15.59
C LYS A 118 -21.22 23.18 -17.07
N ARG A 119 -19.99 23.02 -17.55
CA ARG A 119 -19.65 23.17 -18.98
C ARG A 119 -20.41 22.17 -19.84
N GLN A 120 -20.46 20.90 -19.44
CA GLN A 120 -21.21 19.87 -20.17
C GLN A 120 -22.70 20.17 -20.27
N LYS A 121 -23.30 20.71 -19.19
CA LYS A 121 -24.70 21.14 -19.21
C LYS A 121 -24.96 22.32 -20.18
N ASN A 122 -24.01 23.25 -20.27
CA ASN A 122 -24.20 24.47 -21.06
C ASN A 122 -23.80 24.30 -22.54
N THR A 123 -22.81 23.44 -22.84
CA THR A 123 -22.24 23.35 -24.20
C THR A 123 -22.38 21.97 -24.84
N GLY A 124 -22.88 20.97 -24.09
CA GLY A 124 -22.97 19.58 -24.56
C GLY A 124 -21.62 18.87 -24.75
N LYS A 125 -20.48 19.57 -24.58
CA LYS A 125 -19.13 19.01 -24.79
C LYS A 125 -18.60 18.33 -23.53
N THR A 126 -18.15 17.09 -23.66
CA THR A 126 -17.50 16.34 -22.59
C THR A 126 -16.04 16.79 -22.43
N PHE A 127 -15.56 16.81 -21.18
CA PHE A 127 -14.17 17.09 -20.83
C PHE A 127 -13.56 15.84 -20.18
N PRO A 128 -12.31 15.47 -20.47
CA PRO A 128 -11.66 14.28 -19.89
C PRO A 128 -11.29 14.51 -18.40
N VAL A 129 -12.32 14.60 -17.55
CA VAL A 129 -12.19 14.94 -16.12
C VAL A 129 -11.28 13.98 -15.38
N PHE A 130 -11.38 12.67 -15.67
CA PHE A 130 -10.60 11.64 -14.98
C PHE A 130 -9.09 11.86 -15.16
N TRP A 131 -8.63 11.97 -16.41
CA TRP A 131 -7.20 12.16 -16.71
C TRP A 131 -6.66 13.50 -16.19
N SER A 132 -7.50 14.54 -16.23
CA SER A 132 -7.11 15.85 -15.71
C SER A 132 -6.98 15.85 -14.18
N ILE A 133 -7.87 15.15 -13.46
CA ILE A 133 -7.77 14.98 -12.00
C ILE A 133 -6.52 14.17 -11.64
N VAL A 134 -6.30 13.04 -12.31
CA VAL A 134 -5.09 12.23 -12.10
C VAL A 134 -3.82 13.05 -12.36
N GLY A 135 -3.80 13.83 -13.44
CA GLY A 135 -2.71 14.75 -13.74
C GLY A 135 -2.46 15.77 -12.62
N ILE A 136 -3.48 16.44 -12.14
CA ILE A 136 -3.35 17.43 -11.06
C ILE A 136 -2.84 16.76 -9.78
N LEU A 137 -3.42 15.64 -9.37
CA LEU A 137 -3.06 14.95 -8.13
C LEU A 137 -1.66 14.35 -8.13
N ILE A 138 -1.10 14.01 -9.30
CA ILE A 138 0.25 13.48 -9.43
C ILE A 138 1.25 14.58 -9.75
N CYS A 139 1.01 15.36 -10.81
CA CYS A 139 2.00 16.32 -11.30
C CYS A 139 2.24 17.46 -10.31
N LEU A 140 1.20 17.96 -9.64
CA LEU A 140 1.34 19.11 -8.75
C LEU A 140 2.21 18.80 -7.52
N PRO A 141 1.99 17.71 -6.75
CA PRO A 141 2.89 17.35 -5.66
C PRO A 141 4.30 17.00 -6.14
N VAL A 142 4.44 16.33 -7.30
CA VAL A 142 5.75 15.97 -7.87
C VAL A 142 6.55 17.22 -8.26
N ILE A 143 5.92 18.21 -8.89
CA ILE A 143 6.57 19.47 -9.26
C ILE A 143 7.02 20.22 -8.00
N VAL A 144 6.15 20.32 -6.99
CA VAL A 144 6.50 20.97 -5.72
C VAL A 144 7.60 20.20 -4.99
N ALA A 145 7.60 18.88 -5.00
CA ALA A 145 8.67 18.07 -4.44
C ALA A 145 9.99 18.30 -5.19
N ALA A 146 9.98 18.36 -6.52
CA ALA A 146 11.15 18.59 -7.34
C ALA A 146 11.77 19.98 -7.06
N ILE A 147 10.95 21.04 -6.95
CA ILE A 147 11.41 22.41 -6.62
C ILE A 147 12.07 22.45 -5.23
N ASN A 148 11.56 21.65 -4.27
CA ASN A 148 12.11 21.58 -2.91
C ASN A 148 13.19 20.48 -2.74
N GLY A 149 13.75 19.96 -3.82
CA GLY A 149 14.83 18.97 -3.79
C GLY A 149 14.41 17.58 -3.28
N PHE A 150 13.18 17.18 -3.52
CA PHE A 150 12.60 15.90 -3.03
C PHE A 150 12.79 15.74 -1.51
N PRO A 151 12.04 16.48 -0.68
CA PRO A 151 12.22 16.54 0.77
C PRO A 151 11.74 15.28 1.51
N ILE A 152 11.79 14.14 0.87
CA ILE A 152 11.47 12.84 1.43
C ILE A 152 12.68 11.94 1.26
N SER A 153 13.28 11.54 2.36
CA SER A 153 14.35 10.55 2.40
C SER A 153 13.87 9.29 3.12
N TRP A 154 14.47 8.15 2.75
CA TRP A 154 14.12 6.87 3.36
C TRP A 154 15.21 6.46 4.34
N LYS A 155 14.81 6.26 5.60
CA LYS A 155 15.72 5.69 6.59
C LYS A 155 15.63 4.17 6.52
N ILE A 156 16.65 3.58 5.91
CA ILE A 156 16.78 2.11 5.81
C ILE A 156 17.09 1.57 7.21
N PRO A 157 16.39 0.52 7.68
CA PRO A 157 16.68 -0.12 8.93
C PRO A 157 18.05 -0.80 8.90
N VAL A 158 18.87 -0.57 9.91
CA VAL A 158 20.16 -1.24 10.09
C VAL A 158 20.15 -1.97 11.42
N PHE A 159 20.61 -3.23 11.44
CA PHE A 159 20.66 -3.99 12.68
C PHE A 159 21.79 -3.45 13.58
N GLY A 160 21.44 -2.92 14.75
CA GLY A 160 22.36 -2.46 15.78
C GLY A 160 22.79 -3.60 16.71
N LYS A 161 23.28 -3.26 17.91
CA LYS A 161 23.72 -4.25 18.91
C LYS A 161 22.61 -5.20 19.39
N PHE A 162 21.39 -4.69 19.55
CA PHE A 162 20.25 -5.44 20.14
C PHE A 162 18.95 -5.29 19.33
N ASN A 163 18.80 -4.23 18.56
CA ASN A 163 17.59 -3.92 17.83
C ASN A 163 17.89 -3.19 16.51
N PHE A 164 16.91 -3.12 15.60
CA PHE A 164 17.03 -2.30 14.38
C PHE A 164 17.08 -0.82 14.76
N GLN A 165 17.96 -0.10 14.08
CA GLN A 165 18.06 1.36 14.16
C GLN A 165 17.51 1.95 12.87
N GLY A 166 16.47 2.78 13.00
CA GLY A 166 15.74 3.30 11.84
C GLY A 166 14.71 2.32 11.30
N GLY A 167 13.95 2.78 10.30
CA GLY A 167 12.82 2.03 9.79
C GLY A 167 11.58 2.09 10.70
N THR A 168 10.52 1.47 10.24
CA THR A 168 9.26 1.27 11.00
C THR A 168 9.06 -0.22 11.20
N GLU A 169 8.89 -0.63 12.45
CA GLU A 169 8.56 -2.01 12.81
C GLU A 169 7.04 -2.20 12.71
N LEU A 170 6.62 -3.09 11.82
CA LEU A 170 5.24 -3.56 11.73
C LEU A 170 5.12 -4.81 12.58
N LEU A 171 4.37 -4.73 13.65
CA LEU A 171 4.16 -5.83 14.59
C LEU A 171 3.65 -7.09 13.89
N PRO A 172 3.93 -8.29 14.43
CA PRO A 172 3.50 -9.55 13.81
C PRO A 172 1.96 -9.64 13.69
N GLU A 173 1.22 -9.02 14.61
CA GLU A 173 -0.24 -8.93 14.54
C GLU A 173 -0.70 -8.14 13.29
N PHE A 174 -0.02 -7.04 13.00
CA PHE A 174 -0.31 -6.23 11.81
C PHE A 174 -0.04 -7.03 10.53
N VAL A 175 1.08 -7.76 10.49
CA VAL A 175 1.46 -8.59 9.34
C VAL A 175 0.48 -9.76 9.17
N ALA A 176 0.09 -10.42 10.27
CA ALA A 176 -0.91 -11.50 10.23
C ALA A 176 -2.26 -11.00 9.69
N MET A 177 -2.73 -9.81 10.13
CA MET A 177 -3.97 -9.20 9.64
C MET A 177 -3.89 -8.75 8.17
N LEU A 178 -2.69 -8.49 7.67
CA LEU A 178 -2.51 -8.08 6.27
C LEU A 178 -2.65 -9.26 5.31
N PHE A 179 -2.27 -10.47 5.76
CA PHE A 179 -2.29 -11.69 4.97
C PHE A 179 -3.53 -12.59 5.22
N GLY A 180 -4.20 -12.42 6.34
CA GLY A 180 -5.43 -13.13 6.70
C GLY A 180 -6.67 -12.38 6.27
#